data_1424ce76f97b1f79a29dbcf9e6f41061
#
_entry.id   1424ce76f97b1f79a29dbcf9e6f41061
#
_cell.length_a   1.000
_cell.length_b   1.000
_cell.length_c   1.000
_cell.angle_alpha   90.00
_cell.angle_beta   90.00
_cell.angle_gamma   90.00
#
_symmetry.space_group_name_H-M   'P 1'
#
loop_
_entity.id
_entity.type
_entity.pdbx_description
1 polymer ?
#
loop_
_entity_poly.entity_id
_entity_poly.type
_entity_poly.pdbx_seq_one_letter_code
_entity_poly.pdbx_strand_id
1 'polypeptide(L)'
;MGRRLELSALLHTLTDNVYFQEPENIQMVYPCILYKTEDEATTHANNPYSSQDDYEVTIMDYDPDSELRQAFRDLRISGCSFDRVMRVDGLNHFIYSLYF
;
A
#
# COMPACT_ATOMS: atom_id res chain seq x y z
N MET A 1 -18.81 2.05 0.01
CA MET A 1 -18.12 0.86 -0.54
C MET A 1 -16.81 1.29 -1.17
N GLY A 2 -15.74 0.68 -0.77
CA GLY A 2 -14.42 1.07 -1.23
C GLY A 2 -14.12 0.63 -2.66
N ARG A 3 -13.01 1.13 -3.15
CA ARG A 3 -12.53 0.85 -4.50
C ARG A 3 -11.32 -0.08 -4.45
N ARG A 4 -11.37 -1.06 -3.55
CA ARG A 4 -10.23 -1.95 -3.30
C ARG A 4 -9.77 -2.69 -4.56
N LEU A 5 -10.72 -3.19 -5.34
CA LEU A 5 -10.35 -3.93 -6.55
C LEU A 5 -9.73 -3.03 -7.61
N GLU A 6 -10.16 -1.78 -7.68
CA GLU A 6 -9.55 -0.80 -8.58
C GLU A 6 -8.13 -0.47 -8.13
N LEU A 7 -7.93 -0.32 -6.82
CA LEU A 7 -6.61 -0.10 -6.27
C LEU A 7 -5.70 -1.30 -6.53
N SER A 8 -6.22 -2.51 -6.33
CA SER A 8 -5.46 -3.72 -6.59
C SER A 8 -5.00 -3.79 -8.05
N ALA A 9 -5.90 -3.49 -8.97
CA ALA A 9 -5.56 -3.48 -10.40
C ALA A 9 -4.47 -2.46 -10.70
N LEU A 10 -4.56 -1.27 -10.08
CA LEU A 10 -3.55 -0.24 -10.27
C LEU A 10 -2.19 -0.67 -9.75
N LEU A 11 -2.15 -1.27 -8.56
CA LEU A 11 -0.89 -1.75 -7.98
C LEU A 11 -0.30 -2.89 -8.81
N HIS A 12 -1.14 -3.74 -9.38
CA HIS A 12 -0.66 -4.84 -10.22
C HIS A 12 -0.04 -4.37 -11.54
N THR A 13 -0.23 -3.11 -11.91
CA THR A 13 0.50 -2.55 -13.06
C THR A 13 1.99 -2.38 -12.78
N LEU A 14 2.36 -2.36 -11.50
CA LEU A 14 3.74 -2.13 -11.08
C LEU A 14 4.51 -3.43 -10.84
N THR A 15 3.83 -4.44 -10.30
CA THR A 15 4.44 -5.72 -10.00
C THR A 15 3.36 -6.78 -9.84
N ASP A 16 3.72 -8.04 -10.10
CA ASP A 16 2.81 -9.15 -9.84
C ASP A 16 2.74 -9.51 -8.35
N ASN A 17 3.69 -9.02 -7.57
CA ASN A 17 3.79 -9.33 -6.15
C ASN A 17 3.01 -8.34 -5.32
N VAL A 18 1.69 -8.41 -5.39
CA VAL A 18 0.79 -7.52 -4.65
C VAL A 18 -0.05 -8.39 -3.72
N TYR A 19 -0.03 -8.06 -2.43
CA TYR A 19 -0.76 -8.82 -1.40
C TYR A 19 -1.73 -7.90 -0.68
N PHE A 20 -2.93 -8.42 -0.41
CA PHE A 20 -3.91 -7.70 0.40
C PHE A 20 -3.93 -8.30 1.79
N GLN A 21 -3.63 -7.48 2.79
CA GLN A 21 -3.42 -7.91 4.17
C GLN A 21 -2.28 -8.95 4.22
N GLU A 22 -1.86 -9.33 5.39
CA GLU A 22 -0.77 -10.28 5.51
C GLU A 22 -1.27 -11.68 5.22
N PRO A 23 -0.82 -12.33 4.14
CA PRO A 23 -1.26 -13.69 3.86
C PRO A 23 -0.68 -14.66 4.88
N GLU A 24 -1.51 -15.59 5.36
CA GLU A 24 -1.10 -16.49 6.44
C GLU A 24 -0.23 -17.64 5.96
N ASN A 25 -0.58 -18.28 4.89
CA ASN A 25 0.09 -19.52 4.47
C ASN A 25 0.89 -19.36 3.18
N ILE A 26 1.27 -18.14 2.86
CA ILE A 26 2.00 -17.84 1.64
C ILE A 26 3.26 -17.07 2.01
N GLN A 27 4.38 -17.51 1.46
CA GLN A 27 5.62 -16.77 1.62
C GLN A 27 5.63 -15.62 0.62
N MET A 28 5.79 -14.39 1.13
CA MET A 28 5.82 -13.22 0.28
C MET A 28 7.13 -13.15 -0.49
N VAL A 29 7.06 -12.72 -1.74
CA VAL A 29 8.23 -12.57 -2.60
C VAL A 29 8.56 -11.09 -2.70
N TYR A 30 9.78 -10.74 -2.43
CA TYR A 30 10.23 -9.34 -2.44
C TYR A 30 11.04 -9.04 -3.70
N PRO A 31 10.95 -7.81 -4.23
CA PRO A 31 10.14 -6.69 -3.74
C PRO A 31 8.64 -6.92 -3.95
N CYS A 32 7.84 -6.33 -3.09
CA CYS A 32 6.40 -6.51 -3.17
C CYS A 32 5.65 -5.30 -2.65
N ILE A 33 4.34 -5.29 -2.88
CA ILE A 33 3.44 -4.29 -2.33
C ILE A 33 2.44 -5.02 -1.45
N LEU A 34 2.37 -4.60 -0.20
CA LEU A 34 1.36 -5.07 0.74
C LEU A 34 0.42 -3.91 1.03
N TYR A 35 -0.87 -4.12 0.86
CA TYR A 35 -1.83 -3.08 1.19
C TYR A 35 -2.94 -3.64 2.05
N LYS A 36 -3.50 -2.78 2.88
CA LYS A 36 -4.59 -3.15 3.77
C LYS A 36 -5.46 -1.94 4.04
N THR A 37 -6.72 -2.18 4.43
CA THR A 37 -7.58 -1.11 4.89
C THR A 37 -7.14 -0.68 6.28
N GLU A 38 -7.19 0.62 6.55
CA GLU A 38 -6.88 1.10 7.88
C GLU A 38 -8.06 0.86 8.81
N ASP A 39 -7.76 0.95 10.11
CA ASP A 39 -8.73 0.73 11.16
C ASP A 39 -9.90 1.70 11.02
N GLU A 40 -11.08 1.24 11.38
CA GLU A 40 -12.31 2.04 11.40
C GLU A 40 -12.23 3.25 12.31
N ALA A 41 -11.25 3.31 13.20
CA ALA A 41 -11.05 4.46 14.06
C ALA A 41 -10.68 5.72 13.29
N THR A 42 -10.38 5.62 12.02
CA THR A 42 -10.05 6.78 11.20
C THR A 42 -11.26 7.68 11.02
N THR A 43 -11.02 8.97 10.88
CA THR A 43 -12.10 9.94 10.75
C THR A 43 -12.91 9.77 9.47
N HIS A 44 -12.33 9.17 8.44
CA HIS A 44 -13.01 9.00 7.16
C HIS A 44 -14.13 7.98 7.23
N ALA A 45 -14.03 7.03 8.14
CA ALA A 45 -15.06 6.02 8.31
C ALA A 45 -16.40 6.61 8.72
N ASN A 46 -16.40 7.82 9.24
CA ASN A 46 -17.60 8.48 9.72
C ASN A 46 -18.26 9.37 8.68
N ASN A 47 -17.72 9.45 7.48
CA ASN A 47 -18.29 10.27 6.42
C ASN A 47 -19.17 9.40 5.50
N PRO A 48 -20.51 9.48 5.64
CA PRO A 48 -21.39 8.62 4.85
C PRO A 48 -21.42 8.98 3.36
N TYR A 49 -20.87 10.11 3.01
CA TYR A 49 -20.87 10.57 1.61
C TYR A 49 -19.58 10.27 0.88
N SER A 50 -18.59 9.77 1.59
CA SER A 50 -17.32 9.43 0.97
C SER A 50 -17.39 8.06 0.32
N SER A 51 -16.97 7.97 -0.94
CA SER A 51 -16.81 6.69 -1.63
C SER A 51 -15.39 6.15 -1.50
N GLN A 52 -14.53 6.86 -0.79
CA GLN A 52 -13.13 6.49 -0.63
C GLN A 52 -12.88 5.91 0.76
N ASP A 53 -11.95 4.97 0.81
CA ASP A 53 -11.51 4.37 2.07
C ASP A 53 -10.05 4.68 2.31
N ASP A 54 -9.63 4.57 3.56
CA ASP A 54 -8.23 4.72 3.93
C ASP A 54 -7.51 3.39 3.80
N TYR A 55 -6.37 3.42 3.16
CA TYR A 55 -5.51 2.25 3.00
C TYR A 55 -4.11 2.56 3.51
N GLU A 56 -3.45 1.53 3.99
CA GLU A 56 -2.01 1.58 4.23
C GLU A 56 -1.35 0.75 3.15
N VAL A 57 -0.44 1.37 2.42
CA VAL A 57 0.31 0.70 1.35
C VAL A 57 1.77 0.65 1.76
N THR A 58 2.32 -0.55 1.80
CA THR A 58 3.72 -0.75 2.18
C THR A 58 4.47 -1.35 1.00
N ILE A 59 5.51 -0.67 0.56
CA ILE A 59 6.43 -1.20 -0.44
C ILE A 59 7.58 -1.85 0.32
N MET A 60 7.80 -3.13 0.09
CA MET A 60 8.86 -3.88 0.78
C MET A 60 9.95 -4.25 -0.20
N ASP A 61 11.17 -3.83 0.09
CA ASP A 61 12.32 -4.08 -0.78
C ASP A 61 13.59 -4.10 0.04
N TYR A 62 14.47 -5.04 -0.26
CA TYR A 62 15.80 -5.05 0.35
C TYR A 62 16.68 -3.91 -0.17
N ASP A 63 16.38 -3.40 -1.36
CA ASP A 63 17.12 -2.30 -1.97
C ASP A 63 16.60 -0.97 -1.42
N PRO A 64 17.46 -0.17 -0.74
CA PRO A 64 17.04 1.14 -0.25
C PRO A 64 16.69 2.12 -1.38
N ASP A 65 17.20 1.86 -2.58
CA ASP A 65 16.89 2.66 -3.77
C ASP A 65 15.86 1.95 -4.65
N SER A 66 14.82 1.45 -4.04
CA SER A 66 13.82 0.61 -4.66
C SER A 66 13.20 1.23 -5.91
N GLU A 67 13.32 0.54 -7.04
CA GLU A 67 12.66 0.94 -8.28
C GLU A 67 11.15 0.80 -8.17
N LEU A 68 10.68 -0.20 -7.43
CA LEU A 68 9.26 -0.40 -7.21
C LEU A 68 8.65 0.78 -6.43
N ARG A 69 9.36 1.24 -5.39
CA ARG A 69 8.92 2.43 -4.65
C ARG A 69 8.83 3.64 -5.57
N GLN A 70 9.84 3.84 -6.42
CA GLN A 70 9.84 4.97 -7.34
C GLN A 70 8.68 4.87 -8.33
N ALA A 71 8.41 3.67 -8.85
CA ALA A 71 7.29 3.46 -9.77
C ALA A 71 5.97 3.77 -9.09
N PHE A 72 5.83 3.38 -7.81
CA PHE A 72 4.63 3.69 -7.04
C PHE A 72 4.46 5.21 -6.88
N ARG A 73 5.54 5.91 -6.57
CA ARG A 73 5.50 7.37 -6.42
C ARG A 73 5.13 8.05 -7.73
N ASP A 74 5.60 7.51 -8.84
CA ASP A 74 5.34 8.08 -10.16
C ASP A 74 3.88 7.94 -10.60
N LEU A 75 3.11 7.07 -9.95
CA LEU A 75 1.67 7.01 -10.19
C LEU A 75 0.96 8.29 -9.75
N ARG A 76 1.54 9.00 -8.79
CA ARG A 76 1.00 10.26 -8.26
C ARG A 76 -0.47 10.16 -7.88
N ILE A 77 -0.78 9.12 -7.11
CA ILE A 77 -2.15 8.89 -6.66
C ILE A 77 -2.58 10.04 -5.74
N SER A 78 -3.70 10.67 -6.08
CA SER A 78 -4.26 11.73 -5.24
C SER A 78 -4.66 11.13 -3.89
N GLY A 79 -4.37 11.84 -2.81
CA GLY A 79 -4.70 11.35 -1.47
C GLY A 79 -3.65 10.41 -0.88
N CYS A 80 -2.53 10.25 -1.57
CA CYS A 80 -1.43 9.42 -1.07
C CYS A 80 -0.37 10.30 -0.40
N SER A 81 0.05 9.89 0.79
CA SER A 81 1.10 10.59 1.50
C SER A 81 2.06 9.59 2.13
N PHE A 82 3.34 9.95 2.15
CA PHE A 82 4.35 9.12 2.78
C PHE A 82 4.20 9.21 4.30
N ASP A 83 4.16 8.05 4.95
CA ASP A 83 4.06 7.97 6.40
C ASP A 83 5.45 7.82 7.02
N ARG A 84 6.09 6.68 6.78
CA ARG A 84 7.40 6.43 7.37
C ARG A 84 8.11 5.29 6.66
N VAL A 85 9.39 5.14 6.96
CA VAL A 85 10.15 3.98 6.55
C VAL A 85 10.56 3.20 7.80
N MET A 86 10.44 1.89 7.74
CA MET A 86 10.95 0.99 8.78
C MET A 86 11.86 -0.02 8.13
N ARG A 87 12.85 -0.50 8.89
CA ARG A 87 13.76 -1.52 8.38
C ARG A 87 13.84 -2.64 9.39
N VAL A 88 13.50 -3.84 8.93
CA VAL A 88 13.50 -5.04 9.76
C VAL A 88 14.28 -6.13 9.02
N ASP A 89 15.35 -6.64 9.63
CA ASP A 89 16.19 -7.69 9.05
C ASP A 89 16.69 -7.35 7.64
N GLY A 90 17.02 -6.07 7.43
CA GLY A 90 17.52 -5.60 6.15
C GLY A 90 16.45 -5.30 5.12
N LEU A 91 15.21 -5.61 5.41
CA LEU A 91 14.08 -5.35 4.52
C LEU A 91 13.51 -3.97 4.81
N ASN A 92 13.47 -3.12 3.81
CA ASN A 92 12.90 -1.78 3.96
C ASN A 92 11.40 -1.83 3.75
N HIS A 93 10.67 -1.18 4.65
CA HIS A 93 9.22 -1.02 4.57
C HIS A 93 8.92 0.46 4.37
N PHE A 94 8.57 0.82 3.14
CA PHE A 94 8.19 2.19 2.82
C PHE A 94 6.67 2.30 2.94
N ILE A 95 6.21 2.97 3.98
CA ILE A 95 4.81 2.96 4.37
C ILE A 95 4.13 4.25 3.95
N TYR A 96 3.02 4.12 3.25
CA TYR A 96 2.22 5.23 2.75
C TYR A 96 0.80 5.12 3.25
N SER A 97 0.19 6.26 3.53
CA SER A 97 -1.23 6.36 3.77
C SER A 97 -1.91 6.78 2.48
N LEU A 98 -2.96 6.11 2.12
CA LEU A 98 -3.63 6.33 0.85
C LEU A 98 -5.13 6.41 1.07
N TYR A 99 -5.69 7.50 0.58
CA TYR A 99 -7.14 7.71 0.59
C TYR A 99 -7.64 7.53 -0.85
N PHE A 100 -8.33 6.42 -1.08
CA PHE A 100 -8.64 6.03 -2.46
C PHE A 100 -10.11 5.68 -2.68
#